data_52c15bc55eda0beedc69e43b98069ce3
#
_entry.id   52c15bc55eda0beedc69e43b98069ce3
#
_cell.length_a   1.000
_cell.length_b   1.000
_cell.length_c   1.000
_cell.angle_alpha   90.00
_cell.angle_beta   90.00
_cell.angle_gamma   90.00
#
_symmetry.space_group_name_H-M   'P 1'
#
loop_
_entity.id
_entity.type
_entity.pdbx_description
1 polymer ?
#
loop_
_entity_poly.entity_id
_entity_poly.type
_entity_poly.pdbx_seq_one_letter_code
_entity_poly.pdbx_strand_id
1 'polypeptide(L)'
;MIDVKELLKEYEYVTPEIAENHGISKYKFYKYVNENHLKKAGHGIYRSDDEWQDELWILHKRCSSAVFSHDEAFYYHDLTDREPLVHTLTTYSGYNSHRLTADGKCRVYTVKKELVDVGKTIVSDNFGNDIPMYDLERTVCDLIRSRSSVEVQDFNAVLKSYISRKDKNLNRLMEYAKLFRVHNVVRKYMEVLL
;
A
#
# COMPACT_ATOMS: atom_id res chain seq x y z
N MET A 1 -32.01 7.19 13.08
CA MET A 1 -31.53 6.06 12.23
C MET A 1 -30.67 6.71 11.16
N ILE A 2 -29.37 6.48 11.19
CA ILE A 2 -28.42 7.04 10.24
C ILE A 2 -28.80 6.55 8.83
N ASP A 3 -28.83 7.45 7.85
CA ASP A 3 -29.05 7.11 6.45
C ASP A 3 -27.73 7.21 5.64
N VAL A 4 -27.73 6.76 4.38
CA VAL A 4 -26.53 6.80 3.53
C VAL A 4 -26.05 8.23 3.29
N LYS A 5 -26.97 9.21 3.30
CA LYS A 5 -26.63 10.64 3.14
C LYS A 5 -25.85 11.18 4.35
N GLU A 6 -26.17 10.71 5.54
CA GLU A 6 -25.44 11.08 6.75
C GLU A 6 -24.05 10.44 6.74
N LEU A 7 -23.94 9.17 6.30
CA LEU A 7 -22.64 8.53 6.13
C LEU A 7 -21.72 9.23 5.12
N LEU A 8 -22.27 9.77 4.02
CA LEU A 8 -21.51 10.53 3.03
C LEU A 8 -21.02 11.91 3.52
N LYS A 9 -21.51 12.38 4.67
CA LYS A 9 -20.98 13.58 5.34
C LYS A 9 -19.85 13.25 6.33
N GLU A 10 -19.89 12.03 6.87
CA GLU A 10 -18.92 11.53 7.85
C GLU A 10 -17.74 10.82 7.17
N TYR A 11 -18.00 10.14 6.07
CA TYR A 11 -17.03 9.34 5.31
C TYR A 11 -16.93 9.86 3.88
N GLU A 12 -15.73 10.14 3.41
CA GLU A 12 -15.47 10.52 2.03
C GLU A 12 -15.93 9.45 1.04
N TYR A 13 -15.77 8.17 1.43
CA TYR A 13 -16.23 7.00 0.69
C TYR A 13 -17.16 6.14 1.52
N VAL A 14 -18.21 5.62 0.91
CA VAL A 14 -19.13 4.68 1.56
C VAL A 14 -19.13 3.35 0.83
N THR A 15 -19.02 2.27 1.60
CA THR A 15 -19.11 0.89 1.12
C THR A 15 -20.33 0.19 1.72
N PRO A 16 -20.79 -0.93 1.13
CA PRO A 16 -21.83 -1.75 1.76
C PRO A 16 -21.49 -2.20 3.18
N GLU A 17 -20.18 -2.43 3.47
CA GLU A 17 -19.70 -2.82 4.79
C GLU A 17 -19.85 -1.67 5.81
N ILE A 18 -19.45 -0.46 5.44
CA ILE A 18 -19.64 0.72 6.29
C ILE A 18 -21.14 0.92 6.56
N ALA A 19 -21.98 0.81 5.52
CA ALA A 19 -23.43 0.93 5.67
C ALA A 19 -24.02 -0.15 6.61
N GLU A 20 -23.60 -1.41 6.48
CA GLU A 20 -24.05 -2.50 7.35
C GLU A 20 -23.61 -2.29 8.81
N ASN A 21 -22.41 -1.80 9.05
CA ASN A 21 -21.92 -1.47 10.39
C ASN A 21 -22.75 -0.36 11.08
N HIS A 22 -23.42 0.50 10.28
CA HIS A 22 -24.35 1.52 10.77
C HIS A 22 -25.82 1.11 10.67
N GLY A 23 -26.11 -0.20 10.46
CA GLY A 23 -27.46 -0.75 10.46
C GLY A 23 -28.24 -0.54 9.15
N ILE A 24 -27.57 -0.15 8.06
CA ILE A 24 -28.16 0.01 6.74
C ILE A 24 -27.92 -1.26 5.94
N SER A 25 -29.01 -1.98 5.55
CA SER A 25 -28.87 -3.20 4.74
C SER A 25 -28.30 -2.91 3.36
N LYS A 26 -27.61 -3.89 2.75
CA LYS A 26 -27.09 -3.82 1.36
C LYS A 26 -28.15 -3.37 0.37
N TYR A 27 -29.37 -3.87 0.52
CA TYR A 27 -30.48 -3.50 -0.36
C TYR A 27 -30.77 -1.99 -0.28
N LYS A 28 -30.92 -1.44 0.92
CA LYS A 28 -31.15 0.00 1.13
C LYS A 28 -29.99 0.84 0.62
N PHE A 29 -28.75 0.38 0.86
CA PHE A 29 -27.55 1.04 0.37
C PHE A 29 -27.53 1.14 -1.16
N TYR A 30 -27.68 0.02 -1.88
CA TYR A 30 -27.67 0.04 -3.35
C TYR A 30 -28.87 0.77 -3.96
N LYS A 31 -30.04 0.73 -3.29
CA LYS A 31 -31.20 1.52 -3.68
C LYS A 31 -30.84 3.01 -3.63
N TYR A 32 -30.26 3.48 -2.53
CA TYR A 32 -29.82 4.87 -2.38
C TYR A 32 -28.76 5.26 -3.42
N VAL A 33 -27.77 4.40 -3.66
CA VAL A 33 -26.73 4.59 -4.70
C VAL A 33 -27.35 4.87 -6.06
N ASN A 34 -28.35 4.07 -6.46
CA ASN A 34 -29.01 4.19 -7.75
C ASN A 34 -29.90 5.43 -7.85
N GLU A 35 -30.69 5.70 -6.79
CA GLU A 35 -31.60 6.86 -6.75
C GLU A 35 -30.88 8.20 -6.73
N ASN A 36 -29.71 8.27 -6.11
CA ASN A 36 -28.92 9.48 -5.96
C ASN A 36 -27.71 9.55 -6.91
N HIS A 37 -27.58 8.60 -7.84
CA HIS A 37 -26.54 8.54 -8.87
C HIS A 37 -25.12 8.72 -8.29
N LEU A 38 -24.84 8.05 -7.14
CA LEU A 38 -23.52 8.16 -6.50
C LEU A 38 -22.43 7.67 -7.45
N LYS A 39 -21.32 8.38 -7.48
CA LYS A 39 -20.18 8.03 -8.33
C LYS A 39 -19.46 6.83 -7.76
N LYS A 40 -19.12 5.89 -8.65
CA LYS A 40 -18.39 4.70 -8.31
C LYS A 40 -16.89 4.99 -8.36
N ALA A 41 -16.25 5.05 -7.20
CA ALA A 41 -14.80 5.20 -7.08
C ALA A 41 -14.04 3.87 -7.24
N GLY A 42 -14.71 2.75 -6.94
CA GLY A 42 -14.16 1.40 -7.10
C GLY A 42 -15.25 0.34 -7.02
N HIS A 43 -14.89 -0.95 -7.03
CA HIS A 43 -15.88 -2.03 -6.88
C HIS A 43 -16.49 -1.99 -5.48
N GLY A 44 -17.77 -1.61 -5.40
CA GLY A 44 -18.50 -1.47 -4.13
C GLY A 44 -18.09 -0.23 -3.32
N ILE A 45 -17.37 0.73 -3.88
CA ILE A 45 -16.95 1.95 -3.23
C ILE A 45 -17.63 3.13 -3.93
N TYR A 46 -18.34 3.96 -3.18
CA TYR A 46 -19.15 5.05 -3.71
C TYR A 46 -18.88 6.34 -2.96
N ARG A 47 -19.04 7.49 -3.66
CA ARG A 47 -18.89 8.84 -3.11
C ARG A 47 -19.90 9.80 -3.74
N SER A 48 -20.10 10.96 -3.12
CA SER A 48 -21.04 11.99 -3.61
C SER A 48 -20.43 12.94 -4.64
N ASP A 49 -19.12 13.25 -4.57
CA ASP A 49 -18.46 14.32 -5.31
C ASP A 49 -17.31 13.93 -6.21
N ASP A 50 -16.88 14.90 -7.09
CA ASP A 50 -15.76 14.77 -8.04
C ASP A 50 -14.41 15.23 -7.47
N GLU A 51 -14.26 15.33 -6.16
CA GLU A 51 -13.01 15.71 -5.51
C GLU A 51 -11.86 14.70 -5.78
N TRP A 52 -10.65 15.09 -5.44
CA TRP A 52 -9.46 14.24 -5.57
C TRP A 52 -9.68 12.86 -4.94
N GLN A 53 -9.36 11.82 -5.68
CA GLN A 53 -9.57 10.44 -5.22
C GLN A 53 -8.38 9.99 -4.40
N ASP A 54 -8.66 9.43 -3.22
CA ASP A 54 -7.67 8.65 -2.48
C ASP A 54 -7.48 7.29 -3.17
N GLU A 55 -6.56 7.26 -4.14
CA GLU A 55 -6.28 6.04 -4.91
C GLU A 55 -5.71 4.93 -4.02
N LEU A 56 -4.93 5.26 -2.99
CA LEU A 56 -4.30 4.27 -2.09
C LEU A 56 -5.36 3.58 -1.22
N TRP A 57 -6.25 4.34 -0.61
CA TRP A 57 -7.33 3.77 0.19
C TRP A 57 -8.28 2.92 -0.67
N ILE A 58 -8.63 3.40 -1.86
CA ILE A 58 -9.45 2.62 -2.81
C ILE A 58 -8.77 1.31 -3.18
N LEU A 59 -7.47 1.32 -3.46
CA LEU A 59 -6.69 0.12 -3.75
C LEU A 59 -6.64 -0.83 -2.56
N HIS A 60 -6.43 -0.30 -1.35
CA HIS A 60 -6.49 -1.10 -0.12
C HIS A 60 -7.85 -1.78 0.06
N LYS A 61 -8.95 -1.06 -0.14
CA LYS A 61 -10.31 -1.64 -0.06
C LYS A 61 -10.59 -2.66 -1.16
N ARG A 62 -10.00 -2.50 -2.35
CA ARG A 62 -10.10 -3.50 -3.44
C ARG A 62 -9.31 -4.76 -3.16
N CYS A 63 -8.22 -4.67 -2.40
CA CYS A 63 -7.34 -5.79 -2.07
C CYS A 63 -6.78 -5.65 -0.65
N SER A 64 -7.58 -5.99 0.35
CA SER A 64 -7.20 -5.92 1.78
C SER A 64 -6.03 -6.83 2.17
N SER A 65 -5.70 -7.83 1.34
CA SER A 65 -4.55 -8.72 1.55
C SER A 65 -3.24 -8.20 0.96
N ALA A 66 -3.26 -7.10 0.21
CA ALA A 66 -2.08 -6.46 -0.32
C ALA A 66 -1.49 -5.45 0.68
N VAL A 67 -0.17 -5.28 0.63
CA VAL A 67 0.58 -4.30 1.43
C VAL A 67 1.32 -3.38 0.47
N PHE A 68 1.21 -2.07 0.64
CA PHE A 68 1.99 -1.10 -0.14
C PHE A 68 3.48 -1.29 0.09
N SER A 69 4.27 -1.23 -0.97
CA SER A 69 5.67 -1.66 -0.95
C SER A 69 6.48 -0.98 -2.05
N HIS A 70 7.81 -1.22 -2.07
CA HIS A 70 8.71 -0.73 -3.12
C HIS A 70 8.57 0.79 -3.36
N ASP A 71 8.25 1.24 -4.57
CA ASP A 71 8.25 2.66 -4.94
C ASP A 71 7.31 3.47 -4.05
N GLU A 72 6.14 2.94 -3.71
CA GLU A 72 5.20 3.57 -2.77
C GLU A 72 5.83 3.71 -1.38
N ALA A 73 6.42 2.64 -0.85
CA ALA A 73 7.06 2.67 0.45
C ALA A 73 8.37 3.49 0.45
N PHE A 74 9.11 3.57 -0.67
CA PHE A 74 10.26 4.47 -0.77
C PHE A 74 9.85 5.93 -0.60
N TYR A 75 8.75 6.33 -1.24
CA TYR A 75 8.22 7.69 -1.14
C TYR A 75 7.69 7.99 0.27
N TYR A 76 6.85 7.12 0.81
CA TYR A 76 6.26 7.31 2.15
C TYR A 76 7.28 7.29 3.30
N HIS A 77 8.41 6.63 3.13
CA HIS A 77 9.51 6.65 4.09
C HIS A 77 10.55 7.74 3.82
N ASP A 78 10.29 8.68 2.94
CA ASP A 78 11.22 9.75 2.57
C ASP A 78 12.59 9.23 2.10
N LEU A 79 12.59 8.05 1.43
CA LEU A 79 13.80 7.49 0.82
C LEU A 79 14.02 8.02 -0.60
N THR A 80 13.00 8.64 -1.18
CA THR A 80 13.02 9.32 -2.47
C THR A 80 12.00 10.46 -2.49
N ASP A 81 12.29 11.55 -3.20
CA ASP A 81 11.33 12.64 -3.45
C ASP A 81 10.42 12.36 -4.66
N ARG A 82 10.60 11.23 -5.32
CA ARG A 82 9.86 10.87 -6.53
C ARG A 82 8.57 10.13 -6.15
N GLU A 83 7.44 10.80 -6.35
CA GLU A 83 6.12 10.17 -6.22
C GLU A 83 5.94 9.09 -7.30
N PRO A 84 5.48 7.88 -6.93
CA PRO A 84 5.31 6.79 -7.90
C PRO A 84 4.15 7.07 -8.85
N LEU A 85 4.40 6.90 -10.17
CA LEU A 85 3.37 6.98 -11.21
C LEU A 85 2.52 5.70 -11.31
N VAL A 86 3.02 4.61 -10.75
CA VAL A 86 2.37 3.29 -10.73
C VAL A 86 2.45 2.78 -9.29
N HIS A 87 1.29 2.55 -8.68
CA HIS A 87 1.23 2.07 -7.30
C HIS A 87 1.85 0.68 -7.17
N THR A 88 2.66 0.48 -6.17
CA THR A 88 3.38 -0.76 -5.94
C THR A 88 2.89 -1.48 -4.68
N LEU A 89 2.50 -2.74 -4.87
CA LEU A 89 1.87 -3.59 -3.86
C LEU A 89 2.57 -4.94 -3.78
N THR A 90 2.59 -5.54 -2.60
CA THR A 90 3.03 -6.92 -2.40
C THR A 90 1.87 -7.78 -1.89
N THR A 91 1.71 -8.97 -2.50
CA THR A 91 0.74 -9.99 -2.10
C THR A 91 1.44 -11.35 -1.93
N TYR A 92 0.68 -12.39 -1.61
CA TYR A 92 1.22 -13.76 -1.57
C TYR A 92 1.30 -14.40 -2.97
N SER A 93 2.27 -15.28 -3.16
CA SER A 93 2.40 -16.08 -4.38
C SER A 93 1.15 -16.93 -4.62
N GLY A 94 0.58 -16.83 -5.82
CA GLY A 94 -0.69 -17.46 -6.18
C GLY A 94 -1.92 -16.55 -6.06
N TYR A 95 -1.77 -15.32 -5.57
CA TYR A 95 -2.84 -14.33 -5.64
C TYR A 95 -3.12 -13.93 -7.09
N ASN A 96 -4.40 -13.89 -7.47
CA ASN A 96 -4.79 -13.41 -8.80
C ASN A 96 -4.82 -11.88 -8.83
N SER A 97 -3.73 -11.26 -9.25
CA SER A 97 -3.57 -9.80 -9.32
C SER A 97 -4.16 -9.15 -10.58
N HIS A 98 -4.73 -9.92 -11.51
CA HIS A 98 -5.21 -9.41 -12.80
C HIS A 98 -6.12 -8.17 -12.66
N ARG A 99 -7.02 -8.18 -11.67
CA ARG A 99 -7.94 -7.04 -11.44
C ARG A 99 -7.25 -5.78 -10.92
N LEU A 100 -6.06 -5.90 -10.33
CA LEU A 100 -5.27 -4.76 -9.84
C LEU A 100 -4.38 -4.19 -10.95
N THR A 101 -3.89 -5.06 -11.85
CA THR A 101 -2.91 -4.68 -12.86
C THR A 101 -3.51 -4.38 -14.24
N ALA A 102 -4.82 -4.66 -14.45
CA ALA A 102 -5.48 -4.58 -15.74
C ALA A 102 -5.52 -3.17 -16.34
N ASP A 103 -5.56 -2.14 -15.50
CA ASP A 103 -5.56 -0.73 -15.92
C ASP A 103 -4.15 -0.12 -16.04
N GLY A 104 -3.11 -0.90 -15.77
CA GLY A 104 -1.71 -0.45 -15.80
C GLY A 104 -1.30 0.47 -14.63
N LYS A 105 -2.21 0.78 -13.72
CA LYS A 105 -1.96 1.67 -12.58
C LYS A 105 -1.25 1.01 -11.40
N CYS A 106 -1.19 -0.32 -11.39
CA CYS A 106 -0.59 -1.07 -10.29
C CYS A 106 0.45 -2.07 -10.77
N ARG A 107 1.56 -2.16 -10.03
CA ARG A 107 2.55 -3.23 -10.13
C ARG A 107 2.49 -4.08 -8.87
N VAL A 108 2.39 -5.40 -9.04
CA VAL A 108 2.24 -6.34 -7.93
C VAL A 108 3.48 -7.22 -7.82
N TYR A 109 4.10 -7.17 -6.65
CA TYR A 109 5.17 -8.09 -6.24
C TYR A 109 4.58 -9.25 -5.44
N THR A 110 5.27 -10.37 -5.39
CA THR A 110 4.81 -11.54 -4.64
C THR A 110 5.87 -12.08 -3.70
N VAL A 111 5.40 -12.57 -2.56
CA VAL A 111 6.21 -13.29 -1.58
C VAL A 111 5.47 -14.57 -1.15
N LYS A 112 6.12 -15.46 -0.42
CA LYS A 112 5.44 -16.57 0.23
C LYS A 112 4.40 -16.04 1.21
N LYS A 113 3.28 -16.77 1.37
CA LYS A 113 2.14 -16.33 2.18
C LYS A 113 2.54 -15.98 3.61
N GLU A 114 3.40 -16.78 4.21
CA GLU A 114 3.92 -16.59 5.57
C GLU A 114 4.83 -15.35 5.72
N LEU A 115 5.25 -14.74 4.64
CA LEU A 115 6.13 -13.56 4.63
C LEU A 115 5.41 -12.25 4.30
N VAL A 116 4.13 -12.29 3.98
CA VAL A 116 3.36 -11.07 3.61
C VAL A 116 3.27 -10.10 4.78
N ASP A 117 3.01 -10.59 5.99
CA ASP A 117 2.83 -9.75 7.17
C ASP A 117 4.14 -9.38 7.88
N VAL A 118 5.29 -9.91 7.42
CA VAL A 118 6.60 -9.55 7.98
C VAL A 118 6.94 -8.10 7.62
N GLY A 119 7.09 -7.25 8.62
CA GLY A 119 7.38 -5.81 8.47
C GLY A 119 6.17 -4.97 8.03
N LYS A 120 4.95 -5.54 8.06
CA LYS A 120 3.74 -4.78 7.80
C LYS A 120 3.43 -3.84 8.96
N THR A 121 3.16 -2.59 8.62
CA THR A 121 2.72 -1.53 9.53
C THR A 121 1.52 -0.80 8.95
N ILE A 122 0.97 0.13 9.70
CA ILE A 122 -0.07 1.03 9.24
C ILE A 122 0.51 2.43 9.14
N VAL A 123 0.26 3.10 8.04
CA VAL A 123 0.60 4.51 7.84
C VAL A 123 -0.66 5.28 7.48
N SER A 124 -0.70 6.54 7.87
CA SER A 124 -1.77 7.45 7.43
C SER A 124 -1.39 8.04 6.09
N ASP A 125 -2.29 7.97 5.12
CA ASP A 125 -2.08 8.58 3.80
C ASP A 125 -2.33 10.11 3.83
N ASN A 126 -2.24 10.76 2.68
CA ASN A 126 -2.42 12.22 2.56
C ASN A 126 -3.84 12.69 2.84
N PHE A 127 -4.82 11.77 2.88
CA PHE A 127 -6.23 12.03 3.21
C PHE A 127 -6.56 11.67 4.66
N GLY A 128 -5.60 11.15 5.43
CA GLY A 128 -5.77 10.74 6.82
C GLY A 128 -6.34 9.32 6.98
N ASN A 129 -6.40 8.54 5.91
CA ASN A 129 -6.85 7.14 5.96
C ASN A 129 -5.70 6.19 6.31
N ASP A 130 -6.00 5.18 7.09
CA ASP A 130 -5.05 4.14 7.46
C ASP A 130 -4.88 3.12 6.33
N ILE A 131 -3.64 2.96 5.84
CA ILE A 131 -3.29 2.01 4.80
C ILE A 131 -2.14 1.08 5.26
N PRO A 132 -2.16 -0.21 4.88
CA PRO A 132 -1.08 -1.14 5.20
C PRO A 132 0.13 -0.88 4.31
N MET A 133 1.29 -0.66 4.92
CA MET A 133 2.55 -0.46 4.22
C MET A 133 3.67 -1.25 4.90
N TYR A 134 4.75 -1.56 4.21
CA TYR A 134 5.92 -2.15 4.86
C TYR A 134 6.72 -1.08 5.60
N ASP A 135 7.31 -1.48 6.73
CA ASP A 135 8.21 -0.65 7.52
C ASP A 135 9.52 -0.36 6.76
N LEU A 136 10.30 0.55 7.29
CA LEU A 136 11.53 1.06 6.68
C LEU A 136 12.52 -0.07 6.35
N GLU A 137 12.77 -1.00 7.28
CA GLU A 137 13.74 -2.08 7.11
C GLU A 137 13.25 -3.15 6.13
N ARG A 138 11.96 -3.45 6.15
CA ARG A 138 11.38 -4.36 5.18
C ARG A 138 11.44 -3.74 3.77
N THR A 139 11.19 -2.45 3.65
CA THR A 139 11.27 -1.70 2.39
C THR A 139 12.67 -1.77 1.80
N VAL A 140 13.72 -1.63 2.61
CA VAL A 140 15.12 -1.79 2.17
C VAL A 140 15.44 -3.24 1.78
N CYS A 141 14.92 -4.22 2.49
CA CYS A 141 15.05 -5.64 2.09
C CYS A 141 14.41 -5.90 0.72
N ASP A 142 13.23 -5.34 0.47
CA ASP A 142 12.52 -5.47 -0.80
C ASP A 142 13.25 -4.75 -1.94
N LEU A 143 13.84 -3.58 -1.71
CA LEU A 143 14.75 -2.89 -2.65
C LEU A 143 15.89 -3.83 -3.08
N ILE A 144 16.61 -4.40 -2.12
CA ILE A 144 17.77 -5.26 -2.39
C ILE A 144 17.36 -6.56 -3.09
N ARG A 145 16.21 -7.12 -2.72
CA ARG A 145 15.66 -8.33 -3.34
C ARG A 145 15.25 -8.10 -4.80
N SER A 146 14.70 -6.93 -5.07
CA SER A 146 14.19 -6.55 -6.41
C SER A 146 15.18 -5.70 -7.22
N ARG A 147 16.47 -5.67 -6.85
CA ARG A 147 17.50 -4.79 -7.44
C ARG A 147 17.61 -4.88 -8.98
N SER A 148 17.28 -6.01 -9.57
CA SER A 148 17.28 -6.18 -11.02
C SER A 148 16.12 -5.47 -11.73
N SER A 149 15.11 -5.06 -11.00
CA SER A 149 13.91 -4.37 -11.50
C SER A 149 13.90 -2.87 -11.17
N VAL A 150 14.93 -2.37 -10.47
CA VAL A 150 15.08 -0.98 -10.07
C VAL A 150 16.26 -0.37 -10.83
N GLU A 151 16.11 0.85 -11.32
CA GLU A 151 17.22 1.56 -11.98
C GLU A 151 18.38 1.76 -11.00
N VAL A 152 19.61 1.63 -11.50
CA VAL A 152 20.83 1.68 -10.66
C VAL A 152 20.94 3.01 -9.90
N GLN A 153 20.51 4.11 -10.51
CA GLN A 153 20.54 5.43 -9.87
C GLN A 153 19.54 5.50 -8.70
N ASP A 154 18.31 5.05 -8.90
CA ASP A 154 17.26 5.04 -7.88
C ASP A 154 17.61 4.06 -6.75
N PHE A 155 18.12 2.88 -7.08
CA PHE A 155 18.63 1.94 -6.09
C PHE A 155 19.68 2.56 -5.17
N ASN A 156 20.69 3.22 -5.75
CA ASN A 156 21.76 3.86 -5.00
C ASN A 156 21.26 5.05 -4.17
N ALA A 157 20.32 5.84 -4.70
CA ALA A 157 19.76 6.98 -4.00
C ALA A 157 18.95 6.53 -2.76
N VAL A 158 18.04 5.57 -2.92
CA VAL A 158 17.22 5.02 -1.85
C VAL A 158 18.10 4.37 -0.77
N LEU A 159 19.11 3.59 -1.16
CA LEU A 159 20.00 2.93 -0.20
C LEU A 159 20.85 3.93 0.58
N LYS A 160 21.39 4.98 -0.06
CA LYS A 160 22.12 6.06 0.61
C LYS A 160 21.23 6.85 1.57
N SER A 161 20.01 7.17 1.16
CA SER A 161 19.00 7.81 2.00
C SER A 161 18.77 7.01 3.27
N TYR A 162 18.52 5.70 3.16
CA TYR A 162 18.39 4.82 4.32
C TYR A 162 19.61 4.86 5.25
N ILE A 163 20.81 4.73 4.70
CA ILE A 163 22.06 4.69 5.51
C ILE A 163 22.28 6.00 6.29
N SER A 164 21.86 7.13 5.74
CA SER A 164 21.99 8.43 6.41
C SER A 164 21.01 8.64 7.56
N ARG A 165 19.96 7.82 7.65
CA ARG A 165 18.92 7.96 8.69
C ARG A 165 19.44 7.61 10.09
N LYS A 166 18.97 8.36 11.08
CA LYS A 166 19.29 8.12 12.51
C LYS A 166 18.38 7.05 13.12
N ASP A 167 17.17 6.88 12.59
CA ASP A 167 16.13 5.96 13.06
C ASP A 167 16.23 4.56 12.42
N LYS A 168 17.22 4.30 11.57
CA LYS A 168 17.47 2.98 10.98
C LYS A 168 17.76 1.92 12.04
N ASN A 169 17.20 0.73 11.86
CA ASN A 169 17.41 -0.42 12.73
C ASN A 169 18.13 -1.56 11.98
N LEU A 170 19.45 -1.56 12.04
CA LEU A 170 20.27 -2.55 11.32
C LEU A 170 20.03 -3.99 11.81
N ASN A 171 19.68 -4.20 13.09
CA ASN A 171 19.37 -5.52 13.61
C ASN A 171 18.10 -6.07 12.95
N ARG A 172 17.03 -5.26 12.90
CA ARG A 172 15.78 -5.60 12.23
C ARG A 172 15.99 -5.84 10.73
N LEU A 173 16.78 -4.99 10.07
CA LEU A 173 17.14 -5.17 8.66
C LEU A 173 17.80 -6.54 8.44
N MET A 174 18.75 -6.93 9.29
CA MET A 174 19.44 -8.22 9.17
C MET A 174 18.53 -9.42 9.48
N GLU A 175 17.57 -9.28 10.40
CA GLU A 175 16.53 -10.29 10.66
C GLU A 175 15.66 -10.51 9.42
N TYR A 176 15.13 -9.44 8.83
CA TYR A 176 14.37 -9.53 7.60
C TYR A 176 15.20 -10.08 6.44
N ALA A 177 16.44 -9.63 6.30
CA ALA A 177 17.35 -10.11 5.27
C ALA A 177 17.59 -11.65 5.34
N LYS A 178 17.61 -12.24 6.54
CA LYS A 178 17.67 -13.70 6.73
C LYS A 178 16.39 -14.37 6.24
N LEU A 179 15.21 -13.86 6.65
CA LEU A 179 13.92 -14.40 6.23
C LEU A 179 13.73 -14.37 4.71
N PHE A 180 14.18 -13.30 4.07
CA PHE A 180 14.08 -13.09 2.63
C PHE A 180 15.29 -13.64 1.84
N ARG A 181 16.25 -14.30 2.51
CA ARG A 181 17.46 -14.95 1.91
C ARG A 181 18.35 -13.96 1.15
N VAL A 182 18.40 -12.72 1.57
CA VAL A 182 19.27 -11.66 1.00
C VAL A 182 20.35 -11.17 1.96
N HIS A 183 20.52 -11.81 3.11
CA HIS A 183 21.42 -11.36 4.18
C HIS A 183 22.88 -11.14 3.74
N ASN A 184 23.42 -11.99 2.87
CA ASN A 184 24.79 -11.84 2.35
C ASN A 184 24.93 -10.58 1.47
N VAL A 185 23.88 -10.25 0.72
CA VAL A 185 23.85 -9.07 -0.15
C VAL A 185 23.68 -7.80 0.69
N VAL A 186 22.74 -7.80 1.62
CA VAL A 186 22.52 -6.69 2.57
C VAL A 186 23.80 -6.40 3.33
N ARG A 187 24.45 -7.43 3.89
CA ARG A 187 25.71 -7.28 4.63
C ARG A 187 26.79 -6.61 3.79
N LYS A 188 26.99 -7.03 2.54
CA LYS A 188 27.97 -6.41 1.64
C LYS A 188 27.72 -4.90 1.42
N TYR A 189 26.46 -4.52 1.23
CA TYR A 189 26.12 -3.09 1.10
C TYR A 189 26.37 -2.33 2.40
N MET A 190 26.02 -2.90 3.55
CA MET A 190 26.26 -2.25 4.84
C MET A 190 27.75 -2.10 5.14
N GLU A 191 28.58 -3.10 4.85
CA GLU A 191 30.05 -3.05 5.04
C GLU A 191 30.74 -1.99 4.16
N VAL A 192 30.15 -1.63 3.03
CA VAL A 192 30.72 -0.61 2.11
C VAL A 192 30.23 0.79 2.43
N LEU A 193 29.02 0.93 2.99
CA LEU A 193 28.33 2.22 3.15
C LEU A 193 28.34 2.76 4.58
N LEU A 194 28.67 1.95 5.58
CA LEU A 194 28.84 2.34 6.99
C LEU A 194 30.32 2.50 7.36
#